data_1b29b1b47006df3ed3ee4b6066f6d56c
#
_entry.id   1b29b1b47006df3ed3ee4b6066f6d56c
#
_cell.length_a   1.000
_cell.length_b   1.000
_cell.length_c   1.000
_cell.angle_alpha   90.00
_cell.angle_beta   90.00
_cell.angle_gamma   90.00
#
_symmetry.space_group_name_H-M   'P 1'
#
loop_
_entity.id
_entity.type
_entity.pdbx_description
1 polymer ?
#
loop_
_entity_poly.entity_id
_entity_poly.type
_entity_poly.pdbx_seq_one_letter_code
_entity_poly.pdbx_strand_id
1 'polypeptide(L)'
;LTLFQDLGRPGFGDLGVTPSGAADRASAATANIAVGNPRQATVLENIGGMELRALSDTVVCVTGAAARVSLDTMPVQLARPVLVTAGQTVRIEAAEYGMRNYVAIRGGLIADSELGSSSTDVLSGLGPAPVAVGDILGVLPRSSGMTDGQLSNPLRVSQTEDGRTVATLRCVLGPRDDWFGESVHSFLDTEWTVSAHSNRVGLRLESDTTVERVVDGELPSEGMVAGSVQIPPNGKPVLFLRDHAVTGGYPVVATVLEEDIDIAAQLPPGATVCFEVKGNTHDH
;
A
#
# COMPACT_ATOMS: atom_id res chain seq x y z
N LEU A 1 9.40 9.70 3.84
CA LEU A 1 9.27 8.52 4.70
C LEU A 1 9.74 7.29 3.94
N THR A 2 10.64 6.50 4.53
CA THR A 2 11.14 5.25 3.94
C THR A 2 11.08 4.14 4.97
N LEU A 3 10.42 3.03 4.63
CA LEU A 3 10.19 1.88 5.50
C LEU A 3 10.72 0.60 4.86
N PHE A 4 11.16 -0.34 5.67
CA PHE A 4 11.38 -1.71 5.22
C PHE A 4 10.04 -2.43 5.11
N GLN A 5 9.81 -3.13 4.00
CA GLN A 5 8.59 -3.89 3.80
C GLN A 5 8.87 -5.22 3.07
N ASP A 6 8.18 -6.26 3.53
CA ASP A 6 8.08 -7.55 2.84
C ASP A 6 6.60 -7.92 2.63
N LEU A 7 6.20 -9.17 2.70
CA LEU A 7 4.79 -9.56 2.63
C LEU A 7 4.06 -9.55 4.00
N GLY A 8 4.76 -9.13 5.05
CA GLY A 8 4.20 -9.02 6.40
C GLY A 8 4.25 -10.31 7.22
N ARG A 9 3.59 -10.29 8.38
CA ARG A 9 3.59 -11.34 9.42
C ARG A 9 2.19 -11.90 9.67
N PRO A 10 1.59 -12.67 8.73
CA PRO A 10 0.27 -13.24 8.93
C PRO A 10 0.25 -14.30 10.04
N GLY A 11 -0.94 -14.51 10.65
CA GLY A 11 -1.15 -15.58 11.63
C GLY A 11 -1.00 -15.18 13.09
N PHE A 12 -0.78 -13.92 13.41
CA PHE A 12 -0.61 -13.43 14.79
C PHE A 12 -1.79 -12.57 15.28
N GLY A 13 -2.94 -12.65 14.62
CA GLY A 13 -4.15 -11.90 15.00
C GLY A 13 -4.60 -12.17 16.43
N ASP A 14 -4.50 -13.41 16.90
CA ASP A 14 -4.83 -13.81 18.28
C ASP A 14 -3.94 -13.12 19.34
N LEU A 15 -2.77 -12.64 18.94
CA LEU A 15 -1.86 -11.86 19.77
C LEU A 15 -2.06 -10.35 19.61
N GLY A 16 -3.07 -9.92 18.84
CA GLY A 16 -3.32 -8.51 18.55
C GLY A 16 -2.34 -7.90 17.53
N VAL A 17 -1.59 -8.72 16.79
CA VAL A 17 -0.61 -8.27 15.80
C VAL A 17 -1.18 -8.38 14.41
N THR A 18 -1.17 -7.25 13.67
CA THR A 18 -1.60 -7.19 12.28
C THR A 18 -0.56 -7.77 11.34
N PRO A 19 -0.96 -8.24 10.15
CA PRO A 19 -0.01 -8.74 9.15
C PRO A 19 1.01 -7.70 8.71
N SER A 20 0.63 -6.42 8.57
CA SER A 20 1.46 -5.37 7.96
C SER A 20 1.96 -5.77 6.55
N GLY A 21 3.17 -5.37 6.18
CA GLY A 21 3.76 -5.65 4.86
C GLY A 21 3.59 -4.50 3.87
N ALA A 22 4.14 -4.67 2.67
CA ALA A 22 4.04 -3.69 1.60
C ALA A 22 2.58 -3.27 1.38
N ALA A 23 2.32 -1.95 1.35
CA ALA A 23 0.98 -1.42 1.18
C ALA A 23 0.42 -1.73 -0.22
N ASP A 24 1.26 -1.59 -1.27
CA ASP A 24 1.03 -2.08 -2.63
C ASP A 24 1.93 -3.29 -2.88
N ARG A 25 1.35 -4.48 -2.68
CA ARG A 25 2.07 -5.76 -2.81
C ARG A 25 2.47 -6.08 -4.24
N ALA A 26 1.67 -5.65 -5.21
CA ALA A 26 1.98 -5.88 -6.63
C ALA A 26 3.24 -5.12 -7.03
N SER A 27 3.38 -3.86 -6.62
CA SER A 27 4.58 -3.06 -6.89
C SER A 27 5.81 -3.64 -6.19
N ALA A 28 5.73 -3.98 -4.91
CA ALA A 28 6.83 -4.58 -4.16
C ALA A 28 7.30 -5.90 -4.79
N ALA A 29 6.36 -6.79 -5.13
CA ALA A 29 6.66 -8.06 -5.78
C ALA A 29 7.29 -7.87 -7.16
N THR A 30 6.78 -6.92 -7.97
CA THR A 30 7.32 -6.62 -9.30
C THR A 30 8.76 -6.12 -9.22
N ALA A 31 9.06 -5.23 -8.27
CA ALA A 31 10.43 -4.76 -8.05
C ALA A 31 11.38 -5.92 -7.73
N ASN A 32 10.98 -6.82 -6.83
CA ASN A 32 11.76 -7.99 -6.45
C ASN A 32 11.99 -8.94 -7.63
N ILE A 33 10.94 -9.29 -8.37
CA ILE A 33 11.05 -10.18 -9.53
C ILE A 33 12.00 -9.56 -10.58
N ALA A 34 11.90 -8.26 -10.84
CA ALA A 34 12.73 -7.55 -11.81
C ALA A 34 14.23 -7.71 -11.52
N VAL A 35 14.64 -7.71 -10.27
CA VAL A 35 16.05 -7.90 -9.87
C VAL A 35 16.43 -9.35 -9.61
N GLY A 36 15.50 -10.31 -9.80
CA GLY A 36 15.72 -11.75 -9.58
C GLY A 36 15.66 -12.17 -8.12
N ASN A 37 15.00 -11.42 -7.27
CA ASN A 37 14.72 -11.78 -5.88
C ASN A 37 13.44 -12.62 -5.76
N PRO A 38 13.27 -13.39 -4.68
CA PRO A 38 11.96 -13.92 -4.29
C PRO A 38 10.95 -12.77 -4.07
N ARG A 39 9.67 -13.00 -4.41
CA ARG A 39 8.60 -11.98 -4.30
C ARG A 39 8.48 -11.35 -2.90
N GLN A 40 8.80 -12.12 -1.87
CA GLN A 40 8.71 -11.75 -0.46
C GLN A 40 9.99 -11.13 0.10
N ALA A 41 11.03 -10.93 -0.70
CA ALA A 41 12.25 -10.28 -0.22
C ALA A 41 11.97 -8.87 0.27
N THR A 42 12.71 -8.44 1.28
CA THR A 42 12.57 -7.09 1.85
C THR A 42 12.94 -6.02 0.82
N VAL A 43 12.05 -5.04 0.66
CA VAL A 43 12.19 -3.85 -0.18
C VAL A 43 12.12 -2.59 0.67
N LEU A 44 12.47 -1.44 0.10
CA LEU A 44 12.11 -0.14 0.68
C LEU A 44 10.78 0.32 0.08
N GLU A 45 9.86 0.75 0.93
CA GLU A 45 8.66 1.49 0.57
C GLU A 45 8.91 2.96 0.88
N ASN A 46 8.85 3.82 -0.14
CA ASN A 46 9.18 5.25 -0.01
C ASN A 46 8.01 6.15 -0.40
N ILE A 47 7.85 7.24 0.35
CA ILE A 47 6.95 8.35 0.06
C ILE A 47 7.76 9.64 0.08
N GLY A 48 7.63 10.47 -0.97
CA GLY A 48 8.21 11.81 -1.02
C GLY A 48 9.63 11.89 -1.59
N GLY A 49 10.11 10.78 -2.18
CA GLY A 49 11.43 10.74 -2.82
C GLY A 49 12.57 10.31 -1.89
N MET A 50 13.68 9.87 -2.48
CA MET A 50 14.88 9.43 -1.76
C MET A 50 16.11 9.37 -2.64
N GLU A 51 17.28 9.30 -2.01
CA GLU A 51 18.56 9.05 -2.67
C GLU A 51 19.27 7.87 -2.00
N LEU A 52 19.80 6.97 -2.82
CA LEU A 52 20.60 5.81 -2.39
C LEU A 52 21.93 5.83 -3.12
N ARG A 53 23.04 5.91 -2.38
CA ARG A 53 24.38 5.77 -2.93
C ARG A 53 24.88 4.34 -2.78
N ALA A 54 25.28 3.72 -3.88
CA ALA A 54 25.85 2.38 -3.85
C ALA A 54 27.26 2.37 -3.27
N LEU A 55 27.51 1.51 -2.29
CA LEU A 55 28.84 1.26 -1.73
C LEU A 55 29.54 0.07 -2.41
N SER A 56 28.79 -0.74 -3.15
CA SER A 56 29.26 -1.87 -3.97
C SER A 56 28.37 -2.03 -5.18
N ASP A 57 28.85 -2.75 -6.20
CA ASP A 57 28.08 -3.03 -7.42
C ASP A 57 26.86 -3.86 -7.11
N THR A 58 25.69 -3.43 -7.60
CA THR A 58 24.41 -4.10 -7.40
C THR A 58 23.45 -3.86 -8.56
N VAL A 59 22.27 -4.49 -8.52
CA VAL A 59 21.15 -4.23 -9.43
C VAL A 59 19.98 -3.71 -8.62
N VAL A 60 19.38 -2.62 -9.07
CA VAL A 60 18.25 -1.96 -8.42
C VAL A 60 17.06 -1.89 -9.37
N CYS A 61 15.85 -2.03 -8.86
CA CYS A 61 14.62 -1.75 -9.59
C CYS A 61 13.69 -0.89 -8.73
N VAL A 62 13.06 0.10 -9.36
CA VAL A 62 12.05 0.97 -8.74
C VAL A 62 10.71 0.75 -9.43
N THR A 63 9.64 0.59 -8.64
CA THR A 63 8.25 0.41 -9.11
C THR A 63 7.30 1.30 -8.31
N GLY A 64 6.00 1.26 -8.63
CA GLY A 64 4.94 1.95 -7.89
C GLY A 64 4.58 3.30 -8.49
N ALA A 65 4.47 4.32 -7.67
CA ALA A 65 4.03 5.66 -8.08
C ALA A 65 4.86 6.22 -9.24
N ALA A 66 4.21 7.02 -10.09
CA ALA A 66 4.88 7.68 -11.21
C ALA A 66 5.82 8.77 -10.68
N ALA A 67 7.09 8.44 -10.62
CA ALA A 67 8.16 9.33 -10.18
C ALA A 67 9.29 9.32 -11.19
N ARG A 68 10.03 10.42 -11.27
CA ARG A 68 11.28 10.46 -12.03
C ARG A 68 12.35 9.73 -11.24
N VAL A 69 13.01 8.80 -11.92
CA VAL A 69 14.13 8.04 -11.35
C VAL A 69 15.36 8.31 -12.20
N SER A 70 16.49 8.51 -11.56
CA SER A 70 17.80 8.67 -12.25
C SER A 70 18.88 7.85 -11.57
N LEU A 71 19.85 7.41 -12.38
CA LEU A 71 21.15 6.92 -11.94
C LEU A 71 22.17 8.01 -12.23
N ASP A 72 22.67 8.65 -11.19
CA ASP A 72 23.39 9.94 -11.27
C ASP A 72 22.53 10.96 -12.04
N THR A 73 22.91 11.30 -13.28
CA THR A 73 22.15 12.22 -14.14
C THR A 73 21.35 11.53 -15.25
N MET A 74 21.46 10.20 -15.38
CA MET A 74 20.82 9.43 -16.45
C MET A 74 19.43 8.98 -16.03
N PRO A 75 18.37 9.27 -16.80
CA PRO A 75 17.03 8.81 -16.46
C PRO A 75 16.92 7.29 -16.53
N VAL A 76 16.20 6.71 -15.57
CA VAL A 76 15.89 5.29 -15.47
C VAL A 76 14.38 5.08 -15.52
N GLN A 77 13.92 4.08 -16.27
CA GLN A 77 12.51 3.74 -16.34
C GLN A 77 12.06 2.92 -15.12
N LEU A 78 10.85 3.17 -14.64
CA LEU A 78 10.21 2.34 -13.64
C LEU A 78 10.03 0.89 -14.14
N ALA A 79 10.06 -0.07 -13.21
CA ALA A 79 10.02 -1.51 -13.46
C ALA A 79 11.13 -2.06 -14.36
N ARG A 80 12.21 -1.30 -14.53
CA ARG A 80 13.42 -1.74 -15.25
C ARG A 80 14.59 -1.92 -14.29
N PRO A 81 15.18 -3.12 -14.21
CA PRO A 81 16.37 -3.32 -13.41
C PRO A 81 17.55 -2.56 -14.04
N VAL A 82 18.31 -1.86 -13.21
CA VAL A 82 19.51 -1.11 -13.62
C VAL A 82 20.71 -1.57 -12.81
N LEU A 83 21.85 -1.76 -13.51
CA LEU A 83 23.13 -2.00 -12.86
C LEU A 83 23.62 -0.68 -12.26
N VAL A 84 23.95 -0.70 -10.98
CA VAL A 84 24.48 0.43 -10.21
C VAL A 84 25.85 0.04 -9.71
N THR A 85 26.89 0.78 -10.12
CA THR A 85 28.25 0.53 -9.66
C THR A 85 28.58 1.31 -8.39
N ALA A 86 29.59 0.86 -7.66
CA ALA A 86 30.03 1.55 -6.45
C ALA A 86 30.31 3.05 -6.69
N GLY A 87 29.76 3.88 -5.82
CA GLY A 87 29.85 5.35 -5.90
C GLY A 87 28.70 6.03 -6.62
N GLN A 88 27.94 5.33 -7.48
CA GLN A 88 26.79 5.91 -8.16
C GLN A 88 25.59 6.09 -7.22
N THR A 89 24.72 7.03 -7.58
CA THR A 89 23.54 7.41 -6.80
C THR A 89 22.27 7.16 -7.61
N VAL A 90 21.35 6.37 -7.04
CA VAL A 90 19.97 6.27 -7.51
C VAL A 90 19.15 7.33 -6.79
N ARG A 91 18.52 8.21 -7.55
CA ARG A 91 17.63 9.26 -7.05
C ARG A 91 16.22 8.98 -7.52
N ILE A 92 15.27 9.05 -6.59
CA ILE A 92 13.83 8.97 -6.84
C ILE A 92 13.24 10.31 -6.40
N GLU A 93 12.59 11.03 -7.30
CA GLU A 93 11.91 12.28 -6.97
C GLU A 93 10.56 12.02 -6.32
N ALA A 94 9.91 13.04 -5.79
CA ALA A 94 8.53 12.95 -5.33
C ALA A 94 7.62 12.51 -6.50
N ALA A 95 6.66 11.66 -6.20
CA ALA A 95 5.75 11.15 -7.22
C ALA A 95 4.90 12.27 -7.85
N GLU A 96 4.74 12.21 -9.16
CA GLU A 96 3.84 13.10 -9.93
C GLU A 96 2.38 12.66 -9.72
N TYR A 97 2.13 11.34 -9.66
CA TYR A 97 0.86 10.73 -9.26
C TYR A 97 1.10 9.33 -8.68
N GLY A 98 0.14 8.83 -7.92
CA GLY A 98 0.37 7.75 -6.98
C GLY A 98 1.04 8.28 -5.70
N MET A 99 1.45 7.40 -4.81
CA MET A 99 1.97 7.81 -3.50
C MET A 99 3.26 7.09 -3.10
N ARG A 100 3.39 5.80 -3.40
CA ARG A 100 4.44 4.93 -2.89
C ARG A 100 5.30 4.35 -3.99
N ASN A 101 6.62 4.49 -3.84
CA ASN A 101 7.60 3.78 -4.65
C ASN A 101 8.21 2.63 -3.85
N TYR A 102 8.54 1.56 -4.54
CA TYR A 102 9.19 0.37 -3.99
C TYR A 102 10.55 0.19 -4.64
N VAL A 103 11.57 0.02 -3.80
CA VAL A 103 12.96 -0.16 -4.26
C VAL A 103 13.43 -1.54 -3.87
N ALA A 104 13.65 -2.40 -4.84
CA ALA A 104 14.30 -3.68 -4.66
C ALA A 104 15.76 -3.62 -5.03
N ILE A 105 16.61 -4.24 -4.22
CA ILE A 105 18.04 -4.41 -4.47
C ILE A 105 18.31 -5.89 -4.61
N ARG A 106 19.06 -6.29 -5.64
CA ARG A 106 19.36 -7.70 -5.90
C ARG A 106 20.05 -8.36 -4.71
N GLY A 107 19.49 -9.48 -4.27
CA GLY A 107 19.84 -10.20 -3.05
C GLY A 107 18.81 -9.99 -1.94
N GLY A 108 18.16 -8.83 -1.90
CA GLY A 108 17.27 -8.41 -0.81
C GLY A 108 18.01 -7.63 0.26
N LEU A 109 17.29 -6.82 1.01
CA LEU A 109 17.83 -6.01 2.09
C LEU A 109 17.96 -6.84 3.37
N ILE A 110 19.03 -6.58 4.13
CA ILE A 110 19.19 -7.07 5.51
C ILE A 110 18.46 -6.10 6.42
N ALA A 111 17.47 -6.60 7.14
CA ALA A 111 16.75 -5.84 8.15
C ALA A 111 16.37 -6.76 9.32
N ASP A 112 16.19 -6.18 10.50
CA ASP A 112 15.72 -6.91 11.66
C ASP A 112 14.37 -7.55 11.36
N SER A 113 14.16 -8.76 11.87
CA SER A 113 12.93 -9.53 11.63
C SER A 113 12.25 -9.84 12.96
N GLU A 114 10.97 -9.50 13.03
CA GLU A 114 10.11 -9.83 14.16
C GLU A 114 8.91 -10.65 13.68
N LEU A 115 8.64 -11.76 14.35
CA LEU A 115 7.58 -12.71 13.98
C LEU A 115 7.68 -13.16 12.52
N GLY A 116 8.91 -13.32 12.01
CA GLY A 116 9.18 -13.81 10.66
C GLY A 116 9.06 -12.77 9.54
N SER A 117 8.91 -11.48 9.85
CA SER A 117 8.81 -10.39 8.87
C SER A 117 9.73 -9.23 9.23
N SER A 118 10.32 -8.61 8.20
CA SER A 118 11.08 -7.36 8.30
C SER A 118 10.22 -6.13 7.95
N SER A 119 8.90 -6.25 7.99
CA SER A 119 8.02 -5.10 7.74
C SER A 119 7.98 -4.17 8.94
N THR A 120 8.19 -2.88 8.69
CA THR A 120 7.91 -1.81 9.65
C THR A 120 6.39 -1.63 9.76
N ASP A 121 5.82 -1.96 10.92
CA ASP A 121 4.42 -1.76 11.24
C ASP A 121 4.25 -0.44 11.99
N VAL A 122 3.57 0.53 11.39
CA VAL A 122 3.45 1.87 11.99
C VAL A 122 2.43 1.93 13.14
N LEU A 123 1.55 0.93 13.28
CA LEU A 123 0.56 0.87 14.35
C LEU A 123 1.14 0.23 15.61
N SER A 124 1.75 -0.96 15.47
CA SER A 124 2.29 -1.72 16.61
C SER A 124 3.72 -1.33 16.97
N GLY A 125 4.45 -0.68 16.06
CA GLY A 125 5.87 -0.38 16.20
C GLY A 125 6.79 -1.59 16.04
N LEU A 126 6.27 -2.73 15.55
CA LEU A 126 7.06 -3.92 15.25
C LEU A 126 7.88 -3.75 13.97
N GLY A 127 9.01 -4.46 13.91
CA GLY A 127 9.93 -4.46 12.79
C GLY A 127 10.98 -3.34 12.86
N PRO A 128 11.78 -3.17 11.78
CA PRO A 128 12.86 -2.20 11.76
C PRO A 128 12.35 -0.75 11.87
N ALA A 129 13.16 0.13 12.45
CA ALA A 129 12.91 1.55 12.43
C ALA A 129 12.86 2.10 10.98
N PRO A 130 12.14 3.21 10.72
CA PRO A 130 12.20 3.88 9.44
C PRO A 130 13.63 4.27 9.07
N VAL A 131 13.97 4.18 7.78
CA VAL A 131 15.30 4.54 7.26
C VAL A 131 15.52 6.04 7.41
N ALA A 132 16.64 6.40 8.00
CA ALA A 132 17.08 7.78 8.19
C ALA A 132 18.18 8.17 7.21
N VAL A 133 18.39 9.48 7.07
CA VAL A 133 19.51 10.01 6.26
C VAL A 133 20.83 9.63 6.92
N GLY A 134 21.73 9.03 6.16
CA GLY A 134 23.04 8.57 6.61
C GLY A 134 23.10 7.10 7.00
N ASP A 135 21.96 6.40 7.01
CA ASP A 135 21.94 4.96 7.26
C ASP A 135 22.68 4.19 6.18
N ILE A 136 23.33 3.10 6.60
CA ILE A 136 23.98 2.14 5.71
C ILE A 136 23.12 0.88 5.68
N LEU A 137 22.59 0.55 4.52
CA LEU A 137 21.74 -0.61 4.31
C LEU A 137 22.57 -1.81 3.87
N GLY A 138 22.46 -2.91 4.60
CA GLY A 138 23.06 -4.18 4.23
C GLY A 138 22.23 -4.89 3.14
N VAL A 139 22.95 -5.56 2.24
CA VAL A 139 22.33 -6.36 1.16
C VAL A 139 22.83 -7.81 1.28
N LEU A 140 21.91 -8.76 1.18
CA LEU A 140 22.26 -10.19 1.16
C LEU A 140 23.06 -10.54 -0.10
N PRO A 141 23.81 -11.65 -0.09
CA PRO A 141 24.49 -12.15 -1.27
C PRO A 141 23.53 -12.27 -2.46
N ARG A 142 24.07 -12.10 -3.66
CA ARG A 142 23.28 -12.14 -4.91
C ARG A 142 22.39 -13.38 -4.97
N SER A 143 21.10 -13.18 -5.27
CA SER A 143 20.18 -14.28 -5.55
C SER A 143 20.58 -15.01 -6.84
N SER A 144 20.25 -16.29 -6.94
CA SER A 144 20.45 -17.09 -8.15
C SER A 144 19.42 -16.76 -9.26
N GLY A 145 18.39 -15.98 -8.95
CA GLY A 145 17.35 -15.57 -9.89
C GLY A 145 17.90 -14.71 -11.03
N MET A 146 17.26 -14.78 -12.20
CA MET A 146 17.56 -13.92 -13.34
C MET A 146 16.84 -12.59 -13.20
N THR A 147 17.45 -11.51 -13.70
CA THR A 147 16.75 -10.23 -13.84
C THR A 147 15.73 -10.30 -14.96
N ASP A 148 14.56 -9.69 -14.77
CA ASP A 148 13.52 -9.61 -15.78
C ASP A 148 13.24 -8.13 -16.16
N GLY A 149 13.65 -7.75 -17.35
CA GLY A 149 13.42 -6.41 -17.90
C GLY A 149 12.14 -6.30 -18.74
N GLN A 150 11.27 -7.32 -18.77
CA GLN A 150 10.03 -7.32 -19.55
C GLN A 150 8.80 -6.89 -18.70
N LEU A 151 8.96 -6.75 -17.39
CA LEU A 151 7.87 -6.40 -16.48
C LEU A 151 7.40 -4.96 -16.71
N SER A 152 6.09 -4.76 -16.51
CA SER A 152 5.46 -3.44 -16.51
C SER A 152 5.27 -2.94 -15.09
N ASN A 153 5.31 -1.63 -14.91
CA ASN A 153 4.98 -1.02 -13.63
C ASN A 153 3.49 -1.24 -13.31
N PRO A 154 3.12 -1.85 -12.16
CA PRO A 154 1.75 -2.26 -11.89
C PRO A 154 0.84 -1.14 -11.36
N LEU A 155 1.30 0.11 -11.36
CA LEU A 155 0.48 1.26 -10.92
C LEU A 155 -0.84 1.33 -11.69
N ARG A 156 -1.97 1.32 -10.95
CA ARG A 156 -3.33 1.28 -11.50
C ARG A 156 -4.20 2.49 -11.12
N VAL A 157 -3.61 3.57 -10.60
CA VAL A 157 -4.34 4.82 -10.39
C VAL A 157 -4.39 5.62 -11.69
N SER A 158 -5.47 6.34 -11.90
CA SER A 158 -5.67 7.19 -13.07
C SER A 158 -5.61 8.67 -12.70
N GLN A 159 -5.25 9.50 -13.66
CA GLN A 159 -5.42 10.95 -13.55
C GLN A 159 -6.47 11.42 -14.54
N THR A 160 -7.30 12.36 -14.10
CA THR A 160 -8.21 13.12 -14.96
C THR A 160 -7.44 14.17 -15.76
N GLU A 161 -8.06 14.77 -16.78
CA GLU A 161 -7.43 15.82 -17.59
C GLU A 161 -7.01 17.05 -16.77
N ASP A 162 -7.70 17.33 -15.66
CA ASP A 162 -7.39 18.40 -14.70
C ASP A 162 -6.37 17.98 -13.63
N GLY A 163 -5.76 16.78 -13.77
CA GLY A 163 -4.66 16.29 -12.93
C GLY A 163 -5.08 15.66 -11.60
N ARG A 164 -6.39 15.49 -11.33
CA ARG A 164 -6.85 14.80 -10.12
C ARG A 164 -6.60 13.30 -10.21
N THR A 165 -6.15 12.68 -9.12
CA THR A 165 -6.07 11.23 -9.02
C THR A 165 -7.45 10.68 -8.68
N VAL A 166 -7.92 9.70 -9.47
CA VAL A 166 -9.23 9.05 -9.28
C VAL A 166 -9.04 7.54 -9.30
N ALA A 167 -9.77 6.82 -8.43
CA ALA A 167 -9.84 5.37 -8.46
C ALA A 167 -11.23 4.86 -8.14
N THR A 168 -11.65 3.81 -8.83
CA THR A 168 -12.80 2.98 -8.46
C THR A 168 -12.29 1.72 -7.79
N LEU A 169 -12.75 1.45 -6.58
CA LEU A 169 -12.39 0.28 -5.79
C LEU A 169 -13.56 -0.71 -5.79
N ARG A 170 -13.31 -1.91 -6.28
CA ARG A 170 -14.29 -2.99 -6.27
C ARG A 170 -14.41 -3.54 -4.86
N CYS A 171 -15.63 -3.76 -4.40
CA CYS A 171 -15.91 -4.27 -3.07
C CYS A 171 -17.05 -5.29 -3.08
N VAL A 172 -17.21 -5.99 -1.98
CA VAL A 172 -18.41 -6.74 -1.61
C VAL A 172 -19.04 -6.05 -0.42
N LEU A 173 -20.37 -6.14 -0.28
CA LEU A 173 -21.05 -5.63 0.90
C LEU A 173 -20.55 -6.36 2.15
N GLY A 174 -20.44 -5.65 3.23
CA GLY A 174 -19.86 -6.13 4.48
C GLY A 174 -20.85 -6.89 5.36
N PRO A 175 -20.37 -7.47 6.46
CA PRO A 175 -21.23 -8.24 7.38
C PRO A 175 -22.21 -7.37 8.18
N ARG A 176 -22.11 -6.03 8.05
CA ARG A 176 -22.96 -5.05 8.75
C ARG A 176 -23.55 -4.01 7.81
N ASP A 177 -23.76 -4.35 6.53
CA ASP A 177 -24.45 -3.51 5.57
C ASP A 177 -25.90 -3.23 5.98
N ASP A 178 -26.57 -4.21 6.63
CA ASP A 178 -27.91 -4.11 7.20
C ASP A 178 -28.05 -2.98 8.24
N TRP A 179 -26.93 -2.55 8.87
CA TRP A 179 -26.92 -1.43 9.83
C TRP A 179 -27.17 -0.08 9.19
N PHE A 180 -27.09 0.01 7.87
CA PHE A 180 -27.17 1.26 7.11
C PHE A 180 -28.44 1.36 6.25
N GLY A 181 -29.19 0.28 6.04
CA GLY A 181 -30.37 0.28 5.21
C GLY A 181 -30.13 0.93 3.86
N GLU A 182 -30.98 1.87 3.43
CA GLU A 182 -30.84 2.59 2.17
C GLU A 182 -29.58 3.48 2.10
N SER A 183 -28.96 3.83 3.23
CA SER A 183 -27.72 4.61 3.25
C SER A 183 -26.50 3.89 2.70
N VAL A 184 -26.58 2.57 2.46
CA VAL A 184 -25.59 1.84 1.66
C VAL A 184 -25.46 2.45 0.25
N HIS A 185 -26.56 2.88 -0.36
CA HIS A 185 -26.54 3.57 -1.65
C HIS A 185 -25.80 4.91 -1.56
N SER A 186 -26.00 5.66 -0.46
CA SER A 186 -25.24 6.90 -0.23
C SER A 186 -23.73 6.64 -0.17
N PHE A 187 -23.30 5.51 0.43
CA PHE A 187 -21.90 5.11 0.41
C PHE A 187 -21.38 4.81 -0.99
N LEU A 188 -22.15 4.06 -1.80
CA LEU A 188 -21.72 3.61 -3.14
C LEU A 188 -21.77 4.72 -4.17
N ASP A 189 -22.78 5.60 -4.12
CA ASP A 189 -23.02 6.66 -5.13
C ASP A 189 -22.20 7.93 -4.88
N THR A 190 -21.50 8.02 -3.75
CA THR A 190 -20.70 9.21 -3.38
C THR A 190 -19.27 9.10 -3.90
N GLU A 191 -18.78 10.16 -4.49
CA GLU A 191 -17.35 10.39 -4.70
C GLU A 191 -16.71 10.83 -3.39
N TRP A 192 -15.82 10.00 -2.84
CA TRP A 192 -15.12 10.26 -1.59
C TRP A 192 -13.75 10.86 -1.84
N THR A 193 -13.34 11.81 -1.00
CA THR A 193 -12.01 12.42 -1.06
C THR A 193 -11.12 11.83 0.02
N VAL A 194 -9.89 11.43 -0.33
CA VAL A 194 -8.88 10.96 0.62
C VAL A 194 -8.40 12.11 1.49
N SER A 195 -8.60 12.00 2.80
CA SER A 195 -8.19 13.00 3.79
C SER A 195 -6.67 13.02 4.00
N ALA A 196 -6.13 14.19 4.35
CA ALA A 196 -4.73 14.35 4.76
C ALA A 196 -4.36 13.58 6.05
N HIS A 197 -5.35 13.12 6.81
CA HIS A 197 -5.16 12.28 8.01
C HIS A 197 -5.06 10.80 7.70
N SER A 198 -4.99 10.42 6.41
CA SER A 198 -4.80 9.05 5.97
C SER A 198 -3.35 8.58 6.16
N ASN A 199 -3.17 7.30 6.45
CA ASN A 199 -1.86 6.68 6.66
C ASN A 199 -1.88 5.18 6.27
N ARG A 200 -0.86 4.41 6.69
CA ARG A 200 -0.79 2.97 6.41
C ARG A 200 -1.84 2.12 7.15
N VAL A 201 -2.44 2.66 8.22
CA VAL A 201 -3.53 2.00 8.96
C VAL A 201 -4.83 2.05 8.17
N GLY A 202 -5.13 3.21 7.54
CA GLY A 202 -6.32 3.36 6.73
C GLY A 202 -6.45 4.71 6.04
N LEU A 203 -7.23 4.71 4.97
CA LEU A 203 -7.68 5.93 4.30
C LEU A 203 -8.92 6.44 5.02
N ARG A 204 -8.86 7.68 5.48
CA ARG A 204 -10.02 8.43 5.97
C ARG A 204 -10.65 9.14 4.79
N LEU A 205 -11.92 8.91 4.57
CA LEU A 205 -12.63 9.45 3.41
C LEU A 205 -13.59 10.55 3.85
N GLU A 206 -13.64 11.60 3.07
CA GLU A 206 -14.42 12.81 3.34
C GLU A 206 -15.32 13.14 2.15
N SER A 207 -16.50 13.69 2.45
CA SER A 207 -17.48 14.22 1.50
C SER A 207 -18.47 15.08 2.30
N ASP A 208 -19.35 15.83 1.62
CA ASP A 208 -20.51 16.47 2.29
C ASP A 208 -21.58 15.42 2.66
N THR A 209 -21.63 14.28 1.94
CA THR A 209 -22.53 13.16 2.24
C THR A 209 -22.08 12.41 3.50
N THR A 210 -23.03 11.92 4.29
CA THR A 210 -22.82 11.00 5.42
C THR A 210 -23.56 9.70 5.20
N VAL A 211 -22.98 8.60 5.68
CA VAL A 211 -23.63 7.27 5.70
C VAL A 211 -24.28 7.10 7.07
N GLU A 212 -25.61 7.16 7.11
CA GLU A 212 -26.38 7.13 8.35
C GLU A 212 -26.61 5.67 8.80
N ARG A 213 -26.59 5.45 10.12
CA ARG A 213 -26.97 4.19 10.71
C ARG A 213 -28.47 4.14 10.98
N VAL A 214 -29.10 3.02 10.70
CA VAL A 214 -30.51 2.73 11.03
C VAL A 214 -30.64 1.84 12.26
N VAL A 215 -29.54 1.24 12.73
CA VAL A 215 -29.47 0.44 13.95
C VAL A 215 -28.77 1.23 15.04
N ASP A 216 -29.45 1.42 16.16
CA ASP A 216 -28.91 2.04 17.36
C ASP A 216 -28.14 1.02 18.21
N GLY A 217 -27.11 1.48 18.89
CA GLY A 217 -26.35 0.70 19.86
C GLY A 217 -24.85 0.62 19.56
N GLU A 218 -24.12 0.00 20.48
CA GLU A 218 -22.69 -0.30 20.32
C GLU A 218 -22.51 -1.68 19.69
N LEU A 219 -21.61 -1.75 18.73
CA LEU A 219 -21.18 -3.02 18.15
C LEU A 219 -20.05 -3.60 19.02
N PRO A 220 -20.15 -4.84 19.51
CA PRO A 220 -18.99 -5.53 20.07
C PRO A 220 -17.83 -5.52 19.08
N SER A 221 -16.58 -5.48 19.58
CA SER A 221 -15.42 -5.50 18.71
C SER A 221 -15.39 -6.76 17.85
N GLU A 222 -15.23 -6.58 16.54
CA GLU A 222 -15.17 -7.65 15.54
C GLU A 222 -13.79 -7.70 14.89
N GLY A 223 -13.40 -8.86 14.34
CA GLY A 223 -12.17 -9.02 13.60
C GLY A 223 -12.16 -8.17 12.34
N MET A 224 -11.04 -7.49 12.07
CA MET A 224 -10.85 -6.65 10.90
C MET A 224 -9.87 -7.29 9.91
N VAL A 225 -10.09 -7.00 8.64
CA VAL A 225 -9.17 -7.37 7.56
C VAL A 225 -8.79 -6.13 6.77
N ALA A 226 -7.65 -6.16 6.09
CA ALA A 226 -7.34 -5.13 5.10
C ALA A 226 -8.45 -5.09 4.04
N GLY A 227 -8.86 -3.89 3.64
CA GLY A 227 -10.00 -3.68 2.74
C GLY A 227 -11.33 -3.44 3.45
N SER A 228 -11.47 -3.71 4.76
CA SER A 228 -12.69 -3.38 5.51
C SER A 228 -12.96 -1.87 5.48
N VAL A 229 -14.20 -1.48 5.15
CA VAL A 229 -14.67 -0.09 5.18
C VAL A 229 -15.59 0.08 6.37
N GLN A 230 -15.10 0.71 7.42
CA GLN A 230 -15.88 1.03 8.61
C GLN A 230 -16.55 2.39 8.50
N ILE A 231 -17.75 2.51 9.09
CA ILE A 231 -18.46 3.77 9.23
C ILE A 231 -18.54 4.17 10.71
N PRO A 232 -17.65 5.05 11.19
CA PRO A 232 -17.72 5.64 12.51
C PRO A 232 -18.99 6.48 12.70
N PRO A 233 -19.31 6.96 13.95
CA PRO A 233 -20.52 7.73 14.23
C PRO A 233 -20.67 9.04 13.43
N ASN A 234 -19.56 9.58 12.89
CA ASN A 234 -19.61 10.79 12.04
C ASN A 234 -20.07 10.49 10.61
N GLY A 235 -20.38 9.23 10.27
CA GLY A 235 -20.85 8.83 8.94
C GLY A 235 -19.81 8.89 7.82
N LYS A 236 -18.50 9.05 8.14
CA LYS A 236 -17.42 9.14 7.15
C LYS A 236 -16.67 7.80 7.07
N PRO A 237 -16.51 7.21 5.86
CA PRO A 237 -15.87 5.92 5.73
C PRO A 237 -14.38 5.95 6.11
N VAL A 238 -13.92 4.83 6.69
CA VAL A 238 -12.50 4.53 6.91
C VAL A 238 -12.19 3.20 6.24
N LEU A 239 -11.41 3.23 5.16
CA LEU A 239 -10.94 2.04 4.46
C LEU A 239 -9.62 1.57 5.08
N PHE A 240 -9.60 0.41 5.71
CA PHE A 240 -8.40 -0.16 6.32
C PHE A 240 -7.39 -0.65 5.29
N LEU A 241 -6.12 -0.28 5.51
CA LEU A 241 -4.96 -0.74 4.74
C LEU A 241 -4.16 -1.80 5.52
N ARG A 242 -2.89 -1.99 5.20
CA ARG A 242 -2.09 -3.14 5.68
C ARG A 242 -1.73 -3.11 7.17
N ASP A 243 -1.59 -1.93 7.78
CA ASP A 243 -1.28 -1.78 9.21
C ASP A 243 -2.56 -1.54 10.04
N HIS A 244 -3.73 -2.03 9.57
CA HIS A 244 -5.01 -1.88 10.26
C HIS A 244 -5.01 -2.53 11.64
N ALA A 245 -5.88 -2.09 12.54
CA ALA A 245 -6.10 -2.77 13.81
C ALA A 245 -6.71 -4.17 13.59
N VAL A 246 -6.33 -5.14 14.43
CA VAL A 246 -6.85 -6.53 14.36
C VAL A 246 -8.35 -6.59 14.62
N THR A 247 -8.86 -5.70 15.47
CA THR A 247 -10.29 -5.60 15.80
C THR A 247 -10.77 -4.16 15.67
N GLY A 248 -12.07 -3.99 15.45
CA GLY A 248 -12.73 -2.69 15.40
C GLY A 248 -14.15 -2.75 15.98
N GLY A 249 -14.65 -1.63 16.49
CA GLY A 249 -15.96 -1.51 17.12
C GLY A 249 -16.98 -0.73 16.28
N TYR A 250 -16.71 -0.47 15.01
CA TYR A 250 -17.66 0.19 14.11
C TYR A 250 -18.14 -0.76 13.03
N PRO A 251 -19.38 -0.66 12.57
CA PRO A 251 -19.91 -1.56 11.54
C PRO A 251 -19.17 -1.41 10.22
N VAL A 252 -18.87 -2.56 9.59
CA VAL A 252 -18.22 -2.65 8.29
C VAL A 252 -19.30 -2.71 7.20
N VAL A 253 -19.40 -1.65 6.39
CA VAL A 253 -20.40 -1.54 5.30
C VAL A 253 -19.98 -2.32 4.06
N ALA A 254 -18.70 -2.41 3.79
CA ALA A 254 -18.14 -3.09 2.62
C ALA A 254 -16.72 -3.62 2.90
N THR A 255 -16.26 -4.54 2.05
CA THR A 255 -14.87 -4.99 2.03
C THR A 255 -14.33 -4.89 0.60
N VAL A 256 -13.29 -4.08 0.41
CA VAL A 256 -12.59 -3.90 -0.86
C VAL A 256 -11.83 -5.18 -1.23
N LEU A 257 -11.85 -5.54 -2.51
CA LEU A 257 -11.15 -6.73 -3.00
C LEU A 257 -9.63 -6.60 -2.80
N GLU A 258 -8.97 -7.72 -2.53
CA GLU A 258 -7.54 -7.78 -2.24
C GLU A 258 -6.68 -7.06 -3.29
N GLU A 259 -7.00 -7.24 -4.58
CA GLU A 259 -6.25 -6.62 -5.67
C GLU A 259 -6.41 -5.09 -5.73
N ASP A 260 -7.50 -4.56 -5.19
CA ASP A 260 -7.79 -3.13 -5.21
C ASP A 260 -7.27 -2.40 -3.96
N ILE A 261 -6.84 -3.16 -2.93
CA ILE A 261 -6.11 -2.58 -1.79
C ILE A 261 -4.78 -1.99 -2.27
N ASP A 262 -4.12 -2.59 -3.25
CA ASP A 262 -2.91 -2.06 -3.86
C ASP A 262 -3.17 -0.71 -4.56
N ILE A 263 -4.35 -0.55 -5.19
CA ILE A 263 -4.79 0.74 -5.76
C ILE A 263 -5.01 1.76 -4.65
N ALA A 264 -5.77 1.37 -3.61
CA ALA A 264 -6.05 2.23 -2.46
C ALA A 264 -4.75 2.72 -1.79
N ALA A 265 -3.73 1.87 -1.70
CA ALA A 265 -2.43 2.21 -1.16
C ALA A 265 -1.68 3.28 -1.97
N GLN A 266 -2.05 3.51 -3.22
CA GLN A 266 -1.43 4.51 -4.10
C GLN A 266 -2.20 5.84 -4.15
N LEU A 267 -3.27 5.99 -3.37
CA LEU A 267 -4.08 7.21 -3.37
C LEU A 267 -3.51 8.26 -2.42
N PRO A 268 -3.06 9.42 -2.94
CA PRO A 268 -2.60 10.53 -2.12
C PRO A 268 -3.78 11.29 -1.47
N PRO A 269 -3.54 12.11 -0.45
CA PRO A 269 -4.52 13.08 0.03
C PRO A 269 -5.06 13.94 -1.13
N GLY A 270 -6.39 14.14 -1.14
CA GLY A 270 -7.10 14.85 -2.20
C GLY A 270 -7.50 13.98 -3.40
N ALA A 271 -7.07 12.71 -3.45
CA ALA A 271 -7.55 11.77 -4.47
C ALA A 271 -9.05 11.48 -4.30
N THR A 272 -9.73 11.21 -5.41
CA THR A 272 -11.13 10.80 -5.43
C THR A 272 -11.25 9.28 -5.44
N VAL A 273 -12.14 8.75 -4.60
CA VAL A 273 -12.43 7.31 -4.47
C VAL A 273 -13.91 7.06 -4.71
N CYS A 274 -14.23 6.13 -5.61
CA CYS A 274 -15.55 5.56 -5.79
C CYS A 274 -15.54 4.08 -5.42
N PHE A 275 -16.69 3.55 -5.01
CA PHE A 275 -16.84 2.13 -4.70
C PHE A 275 -17.82 1.48 -5.68
N GLU A 276 -17.46 0.28 -6.14
CA GLU A 276 -18.28 -0.52 -7.03
C GLU A 276 -18.49 -1.92 -6.44
N VAL A 277 -19.75 -2.30 -6.22
CA VAL A 277 -20.06 -3.65 -5.75
C VAL A 277 -19.83 -4.64 -6.88
N LYS A 278 -18.94 -5.60 -6.67
CA LYS A 278 -18.79 -6.73 -7.58
C LYS A 278 -20.06 -7.55 -7.54
N GLY A 279 -20.85 -7.53 -8.61
CA GLY A 279 -22.07 -8.31 -8.72
C GLY A 279 -21.80 -9.79 -8.44
N ASN A 280 -22.61 -10.43 -7.61
CA ASN A 280 -22.69 -11.87 -7.57
C ASN A 280 -23.14 -12.35 -8.94
N THR A 281 -22.21 -12.78 -9.80
CA THR A 281 -22.54 -13.62 -10.96
C THR A 281 -22.97 -15.00 -10.43
N HIS A 282 -24.12 -15.06 -9.77
CA HIS A 282 -24.93 -16.25 -9.74
C HIS A 282 -25.82 -16.20 -10.98
N ASP A 283 -25.22 -16.49 -12.12
CA ASP A 283 -26.00 -16.95 -13.27
C ASP A 283 -26.57 -18.32 -12.91
N HIS A 284 -27.88 -18.37 -12.92
CA HIS A 284 -28.71 -19.57 -12.75
C HIS A 284 -28.50 -20.59 -13.87
#